data_1ae37af1ecdedd33666d88c4f9eeea86
#
_entry.id   1ae37af1ecdedd33666d88c4f9eeea86
#
_cell.length_a   1.000
_cell.length_b   1.000
_cell.length_c   1.000
_cell.angle_alpha   90.00
_cell.angle_beta   90.00
_cell.angle_gamma   90.00
#
_symmetry.space_group_name_H-M   'P 1'
#
loop_
_entity.id
_entity.type
_entity.pdbx_description
1 polymer ?
#
loop_
_entity_poly.entity_id
_entity_poly.type
_entity_poly.pdbx_seq_one_letter_code
_entity_poly.pdbx_strand_id
1 'polypeptide(L)'
;MYVNGIELAVAEHGPADGPVVVLLHGFPELGFSWRHQVEPLAAAGYRVLVPDLRGFGGSDAPEAVEEYAIDVLARDVLGLLDYAGAEQGTLIGHDWGADLAWKTAWLYPERVRAVAGLSVPFAPRAPAPPLGLMRKHLGEDFYIVWFQEPGVAEAALERDVRRTLATARVWDAAWAEDRDAPAPTPAFLTEAELQVYVDAFTQSGFRGGLNYYRNIDRNWERTAAVAERRITQPALFLTGERDPVRGFMPAAVMDGWVTDLRVNEVIPDAGHWLQQQTPEPVNAHLLAWLELTR
;
A
#
# COMPACT_ATOMS: atom_id res chain seq x y z
N MET A 1 2.22 -18.38 5.94
CA MET A 1 0.76 -18.60 5.96
C MET A 1 0.29 -18.87 4.53
N TYR A 2 -0.34 -20.03 4.27
CA TYR A 2 -0.75 -20.38 2.90
C TYR A 2 -2.16 -19.87 2.60
N VAL A 3 -2.29 -18.96 1.64
CA VAL A 3 -3.56 -18.35 1.23
C VAL A 3 -3.57 -18.14 -0.29
N ASN A 4 -4.70 -18.30 -0.93
CA ASN A 4 -4.90 -18.00 -2.36
C ASN A 4 -3.78 -18.54 -3.28
N GLY A 5 -3.25 -19.73 -2.97
CA GLY A 5 -2.24 -20.41 -3.80
C GLY A 5 -0.80 -19.99 -3.57
N ILE A 6 -0.52 -19.14 -2.60
CA ILE A 6 0.83 -18.69 -2.24
C ILE A 6 1.09 -18.76 -0.74
N GLU A 7 2.35 -18.72 -0.34
CA GLU A 7 2.77 -18.51 1.04
C GLU A 7 3.04 -17.03 1.30
N LEU A 8 2.33 -16.45 2.29
CA LEU A 8 2.59 -15.10 2.78
C LEU A 8 3.35 -15.17 4.11
N ALA A 9 4.39 -14.37 4.25
CA ALA A 9 5.01 -14.07 5.54
C ALA A 9 4.11 -13.07 6.27
N VAL A 10 3.60 -13.46 7.46
CA VAL A 10 2.64 -12.65 8.22
C VAL A 10 3.07 -12.59 9.67
N ALA A 11 3.25 -11.39 10.20
CA ALA A 11 3.34 -11.15 11.63
C ALA A 11 1.93 -10.99 12.21
N GLU A 12 1.70 -11.59 13.38
CA GLU A 12 0.42 -11.53 14.09
C GLU A 12 0.63 -11.02 15.52
N HIS A 13 -0.18 -10.04 15.92
CA HIS A 13 -0.07 -9.38 17.22
C HIS A 13 -1.45 -9.17 17.86
N GLY A 14 -1.45 -8.97 19.19
CA GLY A 14 -2.66 -8.74 19.98
C GLY A 14 -3.44 -10.00 20.31
N PRO A 15 -4.64 -9.87 20.89
CA PRO A 15 -5.45 -10.99 21.34
C PRO A 15 -6.04 -11.76 20.14
N ALA A 16 -5.97 -13.11 20.22
CA ALA A 16 -6.42 -13.97 19.13
C ALA A 16 -7.94 -13.89 18.86
N ASP A 17 -8.72 -13.46 19.83
CA ASP A 17 -10.17 -13.25 19.77
C ASP A 17 -10.57 -11.79 19.53
N GLY A 18 -9.59 -10.89 19.35
CA GLY A 18 -9.83 -9.48 19.04
C GLY A 18 -10.39 -9.27 17.64
N PRO A 19 -11.06 -8.13 17.43
CA PRO A 19 -11.47 -7.71 16.07
C PRO A 19 -10.24 -7.62 15.14
N VAL A 20 -10.37 -8.21 13.95
CA VAL A 20 -9.24 -8.31 13.01
C VAL A 20 -8.97 -6.99 12.30
N VAL A 21 -7.72 -6.54 12.34
CA VAL A 21 -7.16 -5.44 11.56
C VAL A 21 -6.04 -5.99 10.69
N VAL A 22 -6.06 -5.70 9.39
CA VAL A 22 -5.00 -6.07 8.45
C VAL A 22 -4.27 -4.81 8.02
N LEU A 23 -2.95 -4.77 8.19
CA LEU A 23 -2.08 -3.65 7.82
C LEU A 23 -1.36 -3.97 6.50
N LEU A 24 -1.67 -3.22 5.45
CA LEU A 24 -1.20 -3.45 4.08
C LEU A 24 -0.19 -2.36 3.70
N HIS A 25 1.06 -2.75 3.49
CA HIS A 25 2.15 -1.84 3.12
C HIS A 25 2.16 -1.48 1.63
N GLY A 26 2.98 -0.51 1.25
CA GLY A 26 3.16 -0.06 -0.13
C GLY A 26 4.48 -0.49 -0.77
N PHE A 27 4.90 0.28 -1.78
CA PHE A 27 6.16 0.09 -2.49
C PHE A 27 7.09 1.30 -2.30
N PRO A 28 8.37 1.10 -2.04
CA PRO A 28 9.06 -0.16 -1.76
C PRO A 28 9.15 -0.41 -0.23
N GLU A 29 8.16 -1.04 0.31
CA GLU A 29 8.03 -1.31 1.75
C GLU A 29 7.86 -2.81 2.05
N LEU A 30 7.69 -3.11 3.34
CA LEU A 30 7.42 -4.42 3.94
C LEU A 30 6.38 -4.26 5.04
N GLY A 31 5.86 -5.36 5.60
CA GLY A 31 5.07 -5.32 6.82
C GLY A 31 5.76 -4.55 7.96
N PHE A 32 7.08 -4.53 7.98
CA PHE A 32 7.89 -3.77 8.94
C PHE A 32 7.62 -2.25 8.94
N SER A 33 7.07 -1.68 7.87
CA SER A 33 6.70 -0.25 7.82
C SER A 33 5.63 0.12 8.85
N TRP A 34 4.89 -0.87 9.34
CA TRP A 34 3.85 -0.71 10.35
C TRP A 34 4.32 -0.90 11.80
N ARG A 35 5.64 -1.02 12.05
CA ARG A 35 6.22 -1.29 13.37
C ARG A 35 5.75 -0.36 14.49
N HIS A 36 5.41 0.91 14.16
CA HIS A 36 4.91 1.89 15.12
C HIS A 36 3.40 1.85 15.35
N GLN A 37 2.64 1.16 14.50
CA GLN A 37 1.18 1.00 14.60
C GLN A 37 0.79 -0.28 15.31
N VAL A 38 1.60 -1.31 15.19
CA VAL A 38 1.31 -2.67 15.69
C VAL A 38 1.00 -2.67 17.18
N GLU A 39 1.92 -2.16 18.01
CA GLU A 39 1.77 -2.19 19.47
C GLU A 39 0.56 -1.37 19.96
N PRO A 40 0.33 -0.12 19.50
CA PRO A 40 -0.85 0.64 19.89
C PRO A 40 -2.17 -0.06 19.53
N LEU A 41 -2.26 -0.68 18.35
CA LEU A 41 -3.46 -1.39 17.92
C LEU A 41 -3.67 -2.68 18.73
N ALA A 42 -2.61 -3.45 18.96
CA ALA A 42 -2.66 -4.66 19.79
C ALA A 42 -3.07 -4.34 21.25
N ALA A 43 -2.49 -3.28 21.82
CA ALA A 43 -2.84 -2.80 23.16
C ALA A 43 -4.29 -2.30 23.26
N ALA A 44 -4.87 -1.79 22.17
CA ALA A 44 -6.27 -1.42 22.09
C ALA A 44 -7.21 -2.62 21.90
N GLY A 45 -6.67 -3.87 21.88
CA GLY A 45 -7.42 -5.11 21.84
C GLY A 45 -7.76 -5.62 20.45
N TYR A 46 -7.10 -5.12 19.40
CA TYR A 46 -7.26 -5.64 18.03
C TYR A 46 -6.31 -6.82 17.78
N ARG A 47 -6.77 -7.79 17.01
CA ARG A 47 -5.92 -8.82 16.40
C ARG A 47 -5.36 -8.24 15.11
N VAL A 48 -4.06 -7.97 15.10
CA VAL A 48 -3.38 -7.24 14.02
C VAL A 48 -2.61 -8.24 13.15
N LEU A 49 -2.95 -8.32 11.88
CA LEU A 49 -2.25 -9.12 10.88
C LEU A 49 -1.43 -8.18 9.98
N VAL A 50 -0.14 -8.46 9.86
CA VAL A 50 0.81 -7.63 9.12
C VAL A 50 1.56 -8.51 8.11
N PRO A 51 1.03 -8.69 6.90
CA PRO A 51 1.71 -9.45 5.86
C PRO A 51 2.85 -8.64 5.24
N ASP A 52 3.93 -9.32 4.84
CA ASP A 52 4.61 -8.93 3.61
C ASP A 52 3.67 -9.29 2.46
N LEU A 53 3.33 -8.33 1.61
CA LEU A 53 2.39 -8.57 0.52
C LEU A 53 3.02 -9.50 -0.54
N ARG A 54 2.20 -10.13 -1.39
CA ARG A 54 2.65 -10.92 -2.54
C ARG A 54 3.74 -10.19 -3.31
N GLY A 55 4.89 -10.83 -3.50
CA GLY A 55 6.02 -10.26 -4.22
C GLY A 55 7.00 -9.45 -3.38
N PHE A 56 6.81 -9.42 -2.05
CA PHE A 56 7.67 -8.68 -1.14
C PHE A 56 8.21 -9.56 0.00
N GLY A 57 9.40 -9.20 0.46
CA GLY A 57 9.99 -9.73 1.67
C GLY A 57 10.05 -11.25 1.72
N GLY A 58 9.45 -11.83 2.76
CA GLY A 58 9.39 -13.27 2.97
C GLY A 58 8.23 -13.98 2.30
N SER A 59 7.38 -13.27 1.55
CA SER A 59 6.26 -13.83 0.81
C SER A 59 6.64 -14.33 -0.58
N ASP A 60 5.86 -15.28 -1.11
CA ASP A 60 6.04 -15.75 -2.48
C ASP A 60 5.95 -14.62 -3.51
N ALA A 61 6.80 -14.70 -4.53
CA ALA A 61 6.91 -13.74 -5.62
C ALA A 61 6.72 -14.43 -6.99
N PRO A 62 5.47 -14.75 -7.40
CA PRO A 62 5.20 -15.34 -8.70
C PRO A 62 5.79 -14.53 -9.86
N GLU A 63 6.21 -15.21 -10.93
CA GLU A 63 6.85 -14.53 -12.06
C GLU A 63 5.87 -13.78 -12.95
N ALA A 64 4.66 -14.33 -13.13
CA ALA A 64 3.68 -13.81 -14.07
C ALA A 64 3.07 -12.49 -13.57
N VAL A 65 3.05 -11.48 -14.43
CA VAL A 65 2.52 -10.14 -14.11
C VAL A 65 1.06 -10.21 -13.65
N GLU A 66 0.24 -11.03 -14.29
CA GLU A 66 -1.20 -11.20 -13.99
C GLU A 66 -1.49 -11.73 -12.58
N GLU A 67 -0.52 -12.37 -11.95
CA GLU A 67 -0.63 -12.83 -10.55
C GLU A 67 -0.68 -11.67 -9.54
N TYR A 68 -0.40 -10.45 -9.99
CA TYR A 68 -0.45 -9.22 -9.21
C TYR A 68 -1.63 -8.31 -9.56
N ALA A 69 -2.63 -8.84 -10.27
CA ALA A 69 -3.85 -8.11 -10.56
C ALA A 69 -4.66 -7.88 -9.26
N ILE A 70 -5.36 -6.75 -9.20
CA ILE A 70 -6.01 -6.28 -7.96
C ILE A 70 -7.03 -7.28 -7.39
N ASP A 71 -7.72 -8.03 -8.21
CA ASP A 71 -8.65 -9.07 -7.78
C ASP A 71 -7.95 -10.31 -7.23
N VAL A 72 -6.69 -10.59 -7.66
CA VAL A 72 -5.83 -11.63 -7.09
C VAL A 72 -5.34 -11.18 -5.72
N LEU A 73 -4.79 -9.97 -5.63
CA LEU A 73 -4.30 -9.39 -4.37
C LEU A 73 -5.41 -9.24 -3.33
N ALA A 74 -6.62 -8.85 -3.75
CA ALA A 74 -7.77 -8.77 -2.85
C ALA A 74 -8.13 -10.15 -2.27
N ARG A 75 -8.00 -11.25 -3.05
CA ARG A 75 -8.19 -12.60 -2.53
C ARG A 75 -7.12 -13.03 -1.52
N ASP A 76 -5.89 -12.52 -1.63
CA ASP A 76 -4.88 -12.72 -0.59
C ASP A 76 -5.35 -12.11 0.74
N VAL A 77 -5.89 -10.89 0.70
CA VAL A 77 -6.46 -10.22 1.89
C VAL A 77 -7.65 -11.02 2.46
N LEU A 78 -8.55 -11.51 1.61
CA LEU A 78 -9.66 -12.36 2.07
C LEU A 78 -9.14 -13.65 2.71
N GLY A 79 -8.09 -14.26 2.15
CA GLY A 79 -7.44 -15.44 2.73
C GLY A 79 -6.85 -15.19 4.13
N LEU A 80 -6.36 -13.97 4.40
CA LEU A 80 -5.92 -13.56 5.73
C LEU A 80 -7.09 -13.49 6.73
N LEU A 81 -8.25 -12.96 6.28
CA LEU A 81 -9.47 -12.92 7.10
C LEU A 81 -9.99 -14.34 7.37
N ASP A 82 -9.98 -15.22 6.36
CA ASP A 82 -10.40 -16.62 6.49
C ASP A 82 -9.49 -17.38 7.47
N TYR A 83 -8.18 -17.18 7.39
CA TYR A 83 -7.22 -17.72 8.36
C TYR A 83 -7.52 -17.25 9.78
N ALA A 84 -7.86 -15.99 9.95
CA ALA A 84 -8.23 -15.44 11.26
C ALA A 84 -9.61 -15.94 11.76
N GLY A 85 -10.37 -16.64 10.92
CA GLY A 85 -11.75 -17.01 11.22
C GLY A 85 -12.71 -15.83 11.26
N ALA A 86 -12.36 -14.72 10.62
CA ALA A 86 -13.12 -13.49 10.64
C ALA A 86 -14.04 -13.39 9.40
N GLU A 87 -15.33 -13.20 9.64
CA GLU A 87 -16.30 -12.92 8.57
C GLU A 87 -15.99 -11.57 7.90
N GLN A 88 -15.62 -10.58 8.70
CA GLN A 88 -15.21 -9.24 8.26
C GLN A 88 -13.97 -8.79 9.01
N GLY A 89 -13.15 -7.95 8.35
CA GLY A 89 -12.01 -7.27 8.98
C GLY A 89 -11.95 -5.79 8.63
N THR A 90 -11.17 -5.04 9.41
CA THR A 90 -10.81 -3.67 9.09
C THR A 90 -9.50 -3.68 8.32
N LEU A 91 -9.46 -2.99 7.19
CA LEU A 91 -8.27 -2.88 6.35
C LEU A 91 -7.66 -1.49 6.48
N ILE A 92 -6.37 -1.44 6.77
CA ILE A 92 -5.59 -0.19 6.85
C ILE A 92 -4.43 -0.34 5.88
N GLY A 93 -4.36 0.51 4.87
CA GLY A 93 -3.32 0.44 3.84
C GLY A 93 -2.56 1.73 3.65
N HIS A 94 -1.32 1.62 3.19
CA HIS A 94 -0.48 2.73 2.76
C HIS A 94 -0.03 2.52 1.33
N ASP A 95 -0.01 3.56 0.49
CA ASP A 95 0.43 3.54 -0.92
C ASP A 95 -0.31 2.44 -1.72
N TRP A 96 0.37 1.44 -2.31
CA TRP A 96 -0.27 0.28 -2.94
C TRP A 96 -1.14 -0.52 -1.98
N GLY A 97 -0.76 -0.59 -0.70
CA GLY A 97 -1.61 -1.20 0.32
C GLY A 97 -2.91 -0.42 0.55
N ALA A 98 -2.90 0.91 0.38
CA ALA A 98 -4.13 1.70 0.43
C ALA A 98 -5.01 1.43 -0.79
N ASP A 99 -4.46 1.41 -2.02
CA ASP A 99 -5.24 1.02 -3.20
C ASP A 99 -5.82 -0.39 -3.04
N LEU A 100 -5.03 -1.34 -2.52
CA LEU A 100 -5.50 -2.70 -2.23
C LEU A 100 -6.61 -2.71 -1.18
N ALA A 101 -6.50 -1.96 -0.09
CA ALA A 101 -7.55 -1.86 0.94
C ALA A 101 -8.85 -1.31 0.35
N TRP A 102 -8.77 -0.20 -0.39
CA TRP A 102 -9.91 0.42 -1.06
C TRP A 102 -10.55 -0.53 -2.08
N LYS A 103 -9.75 -1.17 -2.93
CA LYS A 103 -10.26 -2.07 -3.97
C LYS A 103 -10.84 -3.36 -3.36
N THR A 104 -10.30 -3.86 -2.24
CA THR A 104 -10.89 -4.99 -1.53
C THR A 104 -12.25 -4.62 -0.96
N ALA A 105 -12.39 -3.44 -0.33
CA ALA A 105 -13.67 -2.94 0.16
C ALA A 105 -14.68 -2.71 -0.98
N TRP A 106 -14.21 -2.31 -2.15
CA TRP A 106 -15.02 -2.09 -3.34
C TRP A 106 -15.52 -3.38 -4.00
N LEU A 107 -14.61 -4.38 -4.12
CA LEU A 107 -14.91 -5.68 -4.75
C LEU A 107 -15.72 -6.59 -3.82
N TYR A 108 -15.40 -6.59 -2.52
CA TYR A 108 -15.94 -7.51 -1.51
C TYR A 108 -16.48 -6.75 -0.28
N PRO A 109 -17.50 -5.88 -0.46
CA PRO A 109 -17.99 -5.00 0.61
C PRO A 109 -18.51 -5.76 1.83
N GLU A 110 -18.99 -6.99 1.65
CA GLU A 110 -19.47 -7.86 2.72
C GLU A 110 -18.35 -8.40 3.63
N ARG A 111 -17.09 -8.36 3.16
CA ARG A 111 -15.92 -8.86 3.90
C ARG A 111 -15.15 -7.75 4.63
N VAL A 112 -15.46 -6.49 4.35
CA VAL A 112 -14.73 -5.34 4.90
C VAL A 112 -15.63 -4.53 5.81
N ARG A 113 -15.32 -4.54 7.11
CA ARG A 113 -16.04 -3.78 8.15
C ARG A 113 -15.80 -2.28 8.02
N ALA A 114 -14.54 -1.88 7.84
CA ALA A 114 -14.11 -0.50 7.73
C ALA A 114 -12.79 -0.43 6.93
N VAL A 115 -12.49 0.70 6.31
CA VAL A 115 -11.31 0.86 5.46
C VAL A 115 -10.59 2.18 5.70
N ALA A 116 -9.27 2.12 5.83
CA ALA A 116 -8.41 3.29 5.95
C ALA A 116 -7.33 3.28 4.86
N GLY A 117 -7.21 4.41 4.17
CA GLY A 117 -6.11 4.66 3.22
C GLY A 117 -5.19 5.75 3.71
N LEU A 118 -3.89 5.49 3.66
CA LEU A 118 -2.83 6.45 3.95
C LEU A 118 -2.10 6.78 2.66
N SER A 119 -1.88 8.06 2.39
CA SER A 119 -1.25 8.65 1.19
C SER A 119 -2.09 8.55 -0.08
N VAL A 120 -2.63 7.38 -0.39
CA VAL A 120 -3.36 7.12 -1.65
C VAL A 120 -4.87 7.06 -1.39
N PRO A 121 -5.66 8.00 -1.97
CA PRO A 121 -7.11 8.00 -1.83
C PRO A 121 -7.78 6.92 -2.70
N PHE A 122 -9.02 6.57 -2.38
CA PHE A 122 -9.82 5.78 -3.32
C PHE A 122 -9.98 6.53 -4.64
N ALA A 123 -9.57 5.91 -5.74
CA ALA A 123 -9.82 6.41 -7.08
C ALA A 123 -10.91 5.58 -7.76
N PRO A 124 -12.01 6.20 -8.22
CA PRO A 124 -13.01 5.52 -9.04
C PRO A 124 -12.41 5.08 -10.37
N ARG A 125 -13.11 4.22 -11.09
CA ARG A 125 -12.68 3.76 -12.40
C ARG A 125 -12.52 4.93 -13.38
N ALA A 126 -11.32 5.10 -13.93
CA ALA A 126 -11.04 6.12 -14.94
C ALA A 126 -11.91 5.93 -16.21
N PRO A 127 -12.19 7.00 -16.97
CA PRO A 127 -13.02 6.93 -18.20
C PRO A 127 -12.36 6.13 -19.33
N ALA A 128 -11.04 5.92 -19.27
CA ALA A 128 -10.25 5.15 -20.22
C ALA A 128 -9.11 4.44 -19.51
N PRO A 129 -8.39 3.49 -20.16
CA PRO A 129 -7.22 2.84 -19.57
C PRO A 129 -6.22 3.85 -18.99
N PRO A 130 -5.86 3.73 -17.69
CA PRO A 130 -5.12 4.79 -16.99
C PRO A 130 -3.73 5.07 -17.54
N LEU A 131 -3.00 4.07 -18.03
CA LEU A 131 -1.64 4.28 -18.57
C LEU A 131 -1.63 5.20 -19.77
N GLY A 132 -2.62 5.10 -20.66
CA GLY A 132 -2.76 6.03 -21.80
C GLY A 132 -3.03 7.46 -21.34
N LEU A 133 -3.82 7.65 -20.28
CA LEU A 133 -4.07 8.96 -19.68
C LEU A 133 -2.82 9.51 -19.00
N MET A 134 -2.07 8.68 -18.25
CA MET A 134 -0.82 9.08 -17.60
C MET A 134 0.23 9.53 -18.62
N ARG A 135 0.46 8.77 -19.69
CA ARG A 135 1.35 9.17 -20.78
C ARG A 135 0.99 10.53 -21.37
N LYS A 136 -0.30 10.72 -21.64
CA LYS A 136 -0.79 11.96 -22.22
C LYS A 136 -0.63 13.18 -21.32
N HIS A 137 -0.85 13.04 -20.01
CA HIS A 137 -0.95 14.17 -19.09
C HIS A 137 0.31 14.37 -18.23
N LEU A 138 1.08 13.31 -17.97
CA LEU A 138 2.25 13.33 -17.10
C LEU A 138 3.56 13.05 -17.86
N GLY A 139 3.47 12.55 -19.11
CA GLY A 139 4.64 12.28 -19.96
C GLY A 139 5.16 10.85 -19.86
N GLU A 140 6.07 10.50 -20.79
CA GLU A 140 6.70 9.17 -20.85
C GLU A 140 7.69 8.93 -19.69
N ASP A 141 8.27 9.99 -19.14
CA ASP A 141 9.23 9.93 -18.02
C ASP A 141 8.54 9.80 -16.66
N PHE A 142 7.20 9.81 -16.61
CA PHE A 142 6.48 9.57 -15.36
C PHE A 142 6.76 8.16 -14.84
N TYR A 143 7.15 8.03 -13.59
CA TYR A 143 7.69 6.77 -13.03
C TYR A 143 6.77 5.55 -13.26
N ILE A 144 5.45 5.71 -13.17
CA ILE A 144 4.49 4.62 -13.42
C ILE A 144 4.60 4.13 -14.86
N VAL A 145 4.82 5.04 -15.83
CA VAL A 145 5.02 4.70 -17.23
C VAL A 145 6.38 4.03 -17.44
N TRP A 146 7.42 4.54 -16.79
CA TRP A 146 8.76 3.95 -16.82
C TRP A 146 8.80 2.53 -16.25
N PHE A 147 7.99 2.23 -15.22
CA PHE A 147 7.91 0.90 -14.60
C PHE A 147 7.25 -0.18 -15.48
N GLN A 148 6.63 0.20 -16.60
CA GLN A 148 5.89 -0.75 -17.43
C GLN A 148 6.77 -1.76 -18.16
N GLU A 149 7.96 -1.35 -18.61
CA GLU A 149 8.86 -2.23 -19.36
C GLU A 149 9.60 -3.20 -18.41
N PRO A 150 9.36 -4.52 -18.51
CA PRO A 150 10.01 -5.49 -17.64
C PRO A 150 11.53 -5.46 -17.76
N GLY A 151 12.23 -5.52 -16.63
CA GLY A 151 13.68 -5.55 -16.53
C GLY A 151 14.35 -4.17 -16.54
N VAL A 152 13.69 -3.11 -17.01
CA VAL A 152 14.29 -1.77 -17.10
C VAL A 152 14.38 -1.13 -15.72
N ALA A 153 13.27 -1.03 -15.01
CA ALA A 153 13.25 -0.47 -13.66
C ALA A 153 13.98 -1.39 -12.67
N GLU A 154 13.82 -2.71 -12.77
CA GLU A 154 14.56 -3.69 -11.95
C GLU A 154 16.07 -3.45 -12.03
N ALA A 155 16.63 -3.39 -13.24
CA ALA A 155 18.08 -3.19 -13.44
C ALA A 155 18.58 -1.88 -12.84
N ALA A 156 17.75 -0.82 -12.81
CA ALA A 156 18.10 0.46 -12.21
C ALA A 156 18.05 0.40 -10.68
N LEU A 157 16.95 -0.11 -10.12
CA LEU A 157 16.70 -0.16 -8.67
C LEU A 157 17.60 -1.17 -7.95
N GLU A 158 17.89 -2.31 -8.57
CA GLU A 158 18.69 -3.39 -8.00
C GLU A 158 20.21 -3.13 -8.11
N ARG A 159 20.63 -2.15 -8.88
CA ARG A 159 22.06 -1.80 -9.02
C ARG A 159 22.71 -1.43 -7.68
N ASP A 160 21.97 -0.73 -6.82
CA ASP A 160 22.36 -0.37 -5.46
C ASP A 160 21.08 -0.29 -4.61
N VAL A 161 20.70 -1.45 -4.05
CA VAL A 161 19.46 -1.60 -3.25
C VAL A 161 19.44 -0.64 -2.08
N ARG A 162 20.58 -0.48 -1.36
CA ARG A 162 20.65 0.43 -0.22
C ARG A 162 20.40 1.87 -0.64
N ARG A 163 21.00 2.31 -1.72
CA ARG A 163 20.81 3.67 -2.26
C ARG A 163 19.37 3.89 -2.69
N THR A 164 18.78 2.93 -3.40
CA THR A 164 17.38 2.97 -3.83
C THR A 164 16.45 3.20 -2.64
N LEU A 165 16.62 2.44 -1.58
CA LEU A 165 15.77 2.51 -0.39
C LEU A 165 16.06 3.76 0.48
N ALA A 166 17.34 4.16 0.59
CA ALA A 166 17.73 5.32 1.38
C ALA A 166 17.23 6.64 0.79
N THR A 167 17.24 6.77 -0.53
CA THR A 167 16.80 8.04 -1.16
C THR A 167 15.30 8.15 -1.28
N ALA A 168 14.59 7.03 -1.23
CA ALA A 168 13.14 7.00 -1.41
C ALA A 168 12.68 7.69 -2.72
N ARG A 169 13.54 7.72 -3.74
CA ARG A 169 13.31 8.41 -5.04
C ARG A 169 13.07 7.42 -6.17
N VAL A 170 12.43 6.30 -5.86
CA VAL A 170 12.11 5.24 -6.83
C VAL A 170 11.26 5.72 -8.01
N TRP A 171 10.62 6.88 -7.87
CA TRP A 171 9.79 7.51 -8.88
C TRP A 171 10.49 8.53 -9.79
N ASP A 172 11.82 8.64 -9.71
CA ASP A 172 12.59 9.58 -10.51
C ASP A 172 13.57 8.81 -11.41
N ALA A 173 13.22 8.60 -12.68
CA ALA A 173 14.07 7.89 -13.64
C ALA A 173 15.44 8.56 -13.79
N ALA A 174 15.50 9.90 -13.75
CA ALA A 174 16.76 10.64 -13.83
C ALA A 174 17.65 10.38 -12.61
N TRP A 175 17.05 10.15 -11.44
CA TRP A 175 17.80 9.76 -10.24
C TRP A 175 18.56 8.43 -10.42
N ALA A 176 17.98 7.48 -11.15
CA ALA A 176 18.62 6.18 -11.40
C ALA A 176 19.96 6.32 -12.16
N GLU A 177 20.16 7.44 -12.86
CA GLU A 177 21.40 7.75 -13.60
C GLU A 177 22.39 8.58 -12.78
N ASP A 178 21.93 9.36 -11.79
CA ASP A 178 22.80 10.19 -10.92
C ASP A 178 23.41 9.35 -9.80
N ARG A 179 24.60 8.82 -10.04
CA ARG A 179 25.32 7.92 -9.14
C ARG A 179 26.06 8.61 -8.00
N ASP A 180 26.30 9.90 -8.12
CA ASP A 180 27.17 10.65 -7.20
C ASP A 180 26.38 11.39 -6.12
N ALA A 181 25.05 11.48 -6.25
CA ALA A 181 24.23 12.14 -5.24
C ALA A 181 24.26 11.36 -3.91
N PRO A 182 24.43 12.06 -2.77
CA PRO A 182 24.40 11.42 -1.44
C PRO A 182 23.08 10.68 -1.20
N ALA A 183 23.17 9.50 -0.56
CA ALA A 183 22.03 8.67 -0.17
C ALA A 183 22.07 8.41 1.35
N PRO A 184 21.86 9.45 2.19
CA PRO A 184 21.83 9.28 3.63
C PRO A 184 20.60 8.47 4.04
N THR A 185 20.70 7.77 5.16
CA THR A 185 19.56 7.11 5.78
C THR A 185 18.44 8.13 6.02
N PRO A 186 17.19 7.85 5.62
CA PRO A 186 16.07 8.74 5.89
C PRO A 186 15.93 9.02 7.40
N ALA A 187 15.58 10.25 7.76
CA ALA A 187 15.50 10.66 9.16
C ALA A 187 14.51 9.85 10.01
N PHE A 188 13.55 9.18 9.39
CA PHE A 188 12.57 8.33 10.05
C PHE A 188 13.00 6.84 10.16
N LEU A 189 14.24 6.52 9.72
CA LEU A 189 14.86 5.19 9.87
C LEU A 189 16.19 5.31 10.59
N THR A 190 16.48 4.35 11.44
CA THR A 190 17.84 4.05 11.87
C THR A 190 18.59 3.24 10.80
N GLU A 191 19.91 3.17 10.86
CA GLU A 191 20.70 2.32 9.95
C GLU A 191 20.26 0.84 10.05
N ALA A 192 19.95 0.36 11.26
CA ALA A 192 19.48 -1.01 11.45
C ALA A 192 18.10 -1.25 10.81
N GLU A 193 17.20 -0.29 10.87
CA GLU A 193 15.88 -0.36 10.24
C GLU A 193 15.98 -0.29 8.71
N LEU A 194 16.85 0.58 8.17
CA LEU A 194 17.12 0.59 6.74
C LEU A 194 17.70 -0.76 6.27
N GLN A 195 18.56 -1.38 7.08
CA GLN A 195 19.16 -2.67 6.75
C GLN A 195 18.12 -3.78 6.62
N VAL A 196 17.03 -3.76 7.40
CA VAL A 196 15.91 -4.72 7.26
C VAL A 196 15.33 -4.67 5.84
N TYR A 197 15.08 -3.48 5.32
CA TYR A 197 14.59 -3.32 3.93
C TYR A 197 15.64 -3.74 2.91
N VAL A 198 16.91 -3.35 3.12
CA VAL A 198 18.02 -3.71 2.22
C VAL A 198 18.17 -5.21 2.10
N ASP A 199 18.16 -5.94 3.21
CA ASP A 199 18.28 -7.40 3.21
C ASP A 199 17.13 -8.06 2.47
N ALA A 200 15.88 -7.63 2.75
CA ALA A 200 14.69 -8.15 2.11
C ALA A 200 14.68 -7.91 0.59
N PHE A 201 14.92 -6.67 0.14
CA PHE A 201 14.92 -6.33 -1.29
C PHE A 201 16.15 -6.86 -2.03
N THR A 202 17.27 -7.10 -1.34
CA THR A 202 18.43 -7.82 -1.93
C THR A 202 18.05 -9.26 -2.25
N GLN A 203 17.21 -9.89 -1.43
CA GLN A 203 16.76 -11.27 -1.62
C GLN A 203 15.59 -11.36 -2.63
N SER A 204 14.55 -10.53 -2.49
CA SER A 204 13.33 -10.61 -3.29
C SER A 204 13.42 -9.86 -4.63
N GLY A 205 14.33 -8.90 -4.76
CA GLY A 205 14.35 -7.92 -5.86
C GLY A 205 13.16 -6.96 -5.80
N PHE A 206 12.99 -6.17 -6.86
CA PHE A 206 11.90 -5.18 -6.98
C PHE A 206 10.79 -5.64 -7.93
N ARG A 207 10.97 -6.73 -8.68
CA ARG A 207 10.03 -7.20 -9.71
C ARG A 207 8.61 -7.39 -9.18
N GLY A 208 8.46 -8.02 -8.00
CA GLY A 208 7.15 -8.25 -7.40
C GLY A 208 6.38 -6.95 -7.21
N GLY A 209 6.99 -5.95 -6.56
CA GLY A 209 6.40 -4.63 -6.37
C GLY A 209 6.12 -3.88 -7.68
N LEU A 210 7.02 -3.97 -8.67
CA LEU A 210 6.82 -3.36 -9.99
C LEU A 210 5.65 -3.98 -10.75
N ASN A 211 5.33 -5.25 -10.52
CA ASN A 211 4.19 -5.92 -11.15
C ASN A 211 2.83 -5.35 -10.70
N TYR A 212 2.73 -4.70 -9.54
CA TYR A 212 1.52 -3.94 -9.16
C TYR A 212 1.23 -2.83 -10.17
N TYR A 213 2.25 -2.05 -10.54
CA TYR A 213 2.14 -0.98 -11.54
C TYR A 213 1.83 -1.51 -12.94
N ARG A 214 2.36 -2.68 -13.33
CA ARG A 214 2.14 -3.33 -14.62
C ARG A 214 0.72 -3.87 -14.79
N ASN A 215 -0.06 -3.94 -13.72
CA ASN A 215 -1.46 -4.35 -13.75
C ASN A 215 -2.46 -3.19 -13.83
N ILE A 216 -2.04 -1.92 -13.87
CA ILE A 216 -2.94 -0.76 -13.80
C ILE A 216 -4.05 -0.83 -14.85
N ASP A 217 -3.74 -1.06 -16.13
CA ASP A 217 -4.74 -1.17 -17.19
C ASP A 217 -5.57 -2.46 -17.07
N ARG A 218 -4.94 -3.59 -16.69
CA ARG A 218 -5.66 -4.84 -16.41
C ARG A 218 -6.62 -4.69 -15.24
N ASN A 219 -6.23 -3.97 -14.19
CA ASN A 219 -7.10 -3.67 -13.05
C ASN A 219 -8.30 -2.81 -13.48
N TRP A 220 -8.08 -1.86 -14.38
CA TRP A 220 -9.16 -1.08 -14.98
C TRP A 220 -10.15 -1.96 -15.72
N GLU A 221 -9.70 -2.95 -16.52
CA GLU A 221 -10.56 -3.91 -17.21
C GLU A 221 -11.32 -4.78 -16.22
N ARG A 222 -10.64 -5.40 -15.25
CA ARG A 222 -11.20 -6.37 -14.30
C ARG A 222 -12.19 -5.77 -13.31
N THR A 223 -12.13 -4.47 -13.07
CA THR A 223 -13.06 -3.76 -12.17
C THR A 223 -14.29 -3.17 -12.89
N ALA A 224 -14.47 -3.43 -14.18
CA ALA A 224 -15.57 -2.87 -14.96
C ALA A 224 -16.97 -3.20 -14.37
N ALA A 225 -17.17 -4.40 -13.85
CA ALA A 225 -18.44 -4.84 -13.27
C ALA A 225 -18.87 -4.09 -12.02
N VAL A 226 -17.92 -3.43 -11.32
CA VAL A 226 -18.19 -2.67 -10.09
C VAL A 226 -17.97 -1.18 -10.27
N ALA A 227 -17.81 -0.69 -11.50
CA ALA A 227 -17.45 0.69 -11.83
C ALA A 227 -18.32 1.75 -11.15
N GLU A 228 -19.63 1.48 -11.00
CA GLU A 228 -20.60 2.39 -10.39
C GLU A 228 -20.79 2.17 -8.88
N ARG A 229 -20.12 1.16 -8.31
CA ARG A 229 -20.24 0.87 -6.88
C ARG A 229 -19.50 1.92 -6.05
N ARG A 230 -20.08 2.30 -4.93
CA ARG A 230 -19.48 3.23 -3.97
C ARG A 230 -18.90 2.47 -2.78
N ILE A 231 -17.92 3.06 -2.13
CA ILE A 231 -17.42 2.64 -0.83
C ILE A 231 -18.42 3.15 0.21
N THR A 232 -19.10 2.24 0.91
CA THR A 232 -20.13 2.55 1.91
C THR A 232 -19.68 2.21 3.32
N GLN A 233 -18.55 1.55 3.46
CA GLN A 233 -17.96 1.23 4.76
C GLN A 233 -17.47 2.51 5.45
N PRO A 234 -17.49 2.55 6.79
CA PRO A 234 -16.81 3.59 7.52
C PRO A 234 -15.37 3.74 7.06
N ALA A 235 -15.00 4.94 6.65
CA ALA A 235 -13.72 5.18 6.01
C ALA A 235 -12.90 6.27 6.70
N LEU A 236 -11.57 6.13 6.61
CA LEU A 236 -10.58 7.12 7.01
C LEU A 236 -9.61 7.34 5.86
N PHE A 237 -9.23 8.59 5.63
CA PHE A 237 -8.12 8.95 4.76
C PHE A 237 -7.18 9.91 5.47
N LEU A 238 -5.88 9.59 5.47
CA LEU A 238 -4.81 10.47 5.94
C LEU A 238 -3.77 10.65 4.84
N THR A 239 -3.25 11.86 4.70
CA THR A 239 -2.13 12.13 3.81
C THR A 239 -1.12 13.08 4.47
N GLY A 240 0.14 12.98 4.12
CA GLY A 240 1.15 13.91 4.59
C GLY A 240 1.07 15.25 3.87
N GLU A 241 1.33 16.35 4.57
CA GLU A 241 1.35 17.71 3.99
C GLU A 241 2.31 17.82 2.81
N ARG A 242 3.45 17.12 2.90
CA ARG A 242 4.54 17.13 1.89
C ARG A 242 4.51 15.91 0.96
N ASP A 243 3.42 15.15 0.96
CA ASP A 243 3.29 13.98 0.10
C ASP A 243 3.11 14.39 -1.36
N PRO A 244 4.02 13.99 -2.29
CA PRO A 244 3.91 14.34 -3.70
C PRO A 244 2.68 13.71 -4.37
N VAL A 245 2.13 12.60 -3.85
CA VAL A 245 0.92 11.95 -4.39
C VAL A 245 -0.27 12.91 -4.41
N ARG A 246 -0.38 13.83 -3.44
CA ARG A 246 -1.42 14.84 -3.42
C ARG A 246 -1.48 15.74 -4.67
N GLY A 247 -0.34 15.88 -5.36
CA GLY A 247 -0.24 16.70 -6.57
C GLY A 247 -0.98 16.11 -7.78
N PHE A 248 -1.09 14.77 -7.85
CA PHE A 248 -1.74 14.08 -8.97
C PHE A 248 -2.91 13.17 -8.55
N MET A 249 -3.06 12.85 -7.25
CA MET A 249 -4.20 12.14 -6.67
C MET A 249 -4.76 12.92 -5.47
N PRO A 250 -5.46 14.04 -5.69
CA PRO A 250 -6.02 14.82 -4.59
C PRO A 250 -7.19 14.08 -3.91
N ALA A 251 -7.37 14.27 -2.59
CA ALA A 251 -8.44 13.62 -1.82
C ALA A 251 -9.85 13.85 -2.40
N ALA A 252 -10.07 14.95 -3.10
CA ALA A 252 -11.34 15.28 -3.75
C ALA A 252 -11.81 14.25 -4.79
N VAL A 253 -10.94 13.35 -5.29
CA VAL A 253 -11.36 12.26 -6.18
C VAL A 253 -12.31 11.28 -5.48
N MET A 254 -12.35 11.25 -4.13
CA MET A 254 -13.24 10.42 -3.34
C MET A 254 -14.66 10.99 -3.22
N ASP A 255 -14.87 12.27 -3.56
CA ASP A 255 -16.15 12.96 -3.38
C ASP A 255 -17.28 12.23 -4.11
N GLY A 256 -18.32 11.87 -3.37
CA GLY A 256 -19.47 11.11 -3.87
C GLY A 256 -19.21 9.63 -4.10
N TRP A 257 -17.95 9.14 -3.97
CA TRP A 257 -17.61 7.74 -4.11
C TRP A 257 -17.38 7.02 -2.78
N VAL A 258 -16.81 7.70 -1.78
CA VAL A 258 -16.68 7.20 -0.41
C VAL A 258 -17.77 7.90 0.42
N THR A 259 -18.87 7.19 0.70
CA THR A 259 -20.09 7.84 1.24
C THR A 259 -20.11 7.96 2.77
N ASP A 260 -19.26 7.21 3.49
CA ASP A 260 -19.09 7.31 4.94
C ASP A 260 -17.61 7.61 5.29
N LEU A 261 -17.04 8.67 4.68
CA LEU A 261 -15.69 9.15 4.97
C LEU A 261 -15.72 9.97 6.27
N ARG A 262 -15.37 9.33 7.39
CA ARG A 262 -15.44 9.91 8.74
C ARG A 262 -14.27 10.77 9.11
N VAL A 263 -13.09 10.47 8.53
CA VAL A 263 -11.85 11.21 8.73
C VAL A 263 -11.22 11.46 7.36
N ASN A 264 -10.87 12.71 7.10
CA ASN A 264 -10.11 13.12 5.90
C ASN A 264 -9.16 14.25 6.32
N GLU A 265 -7.93 13.89 6.71
CA GLU A 265 -7.00 14.82 7.35
C GLU A 265 -5.64 14.84 6.67
N VAL A 266 -5.02 16.00 6.74
CA VAL A 266 -3.64 16.23 6.29
C VAL A 266 -2.75 16.30 7.54
N ILE A 267 -1.79 15.38 7.63
CA ILE A 267 -0.84 15.34 8.74
C ILE A 267 0.28 16.35 8.48
N PRO A 268 0.43 17.36 9.36
CA PRO A 268 1.48 18.38 9.22
C PRO A 268 2.88 17.74 9.26
N ASP A 269 3.81 18.35 8.54
CA ASP A 269 5.22 17.96 8.49
C ASP A 269 5.50 16.53 7.96
N ALA A 270 4.48 15.71 7.69
CA ALA A 270 4.63 14.38 7.12
C ALA A 270 4.79 14.43 5.60
N GLY A 271 5.58 13.52 5.06
CA GLY A 271 5.66 13.20 3.64
C GLY A 271 4.84 11.97 3.29
N HIS A 272 5.33 11.21 2.30
CA HIS A 272 4.64 10.02 1.79
C HIS A 272 4.52 8.89 2.82
N TRP A 273 5.57 8.61 3.58
CA TRP A 273 5.61 7.54 4.59
C TRP A 273 5.12 8.01 5.97
N LEU A 274 3.95 8.63 6.01
CA LEU A 274 3.44 9.32 7.21
C LEU A 274 3.33 8.39 8.43
N GLN A 275 3.04 7.10 8.27
CA GLN A 275 2.96 6.11 9.34
C GLN A 275 4.31 5.85 10.02
N GLN A 276 5.41 6.12 9.30
CA GLN A 276 6.77 5.99 9.80
C GLN A 276 7.35 7.35 10.24
N GLN A 277 7.01 8.43 9.53
CA GLN A 277 7.57 9.78 9.75
C GLN A 277 6.93 10.48 10.95
N THR A 278 5.64 10.26 11.16
CA THR A 278 4.85 10.91 12.23
C THR A 278 3.89 9.88 12.85
N PRO A 279 4.43 8.83 13.52
CA PRO A 279 3.61 7.73 14.00
C PRO A 279 2.57 8.13 15.06
N GLU A 280 2.89 9.08 15.95
CA GLU A 280 2.00 9.46 17.04
C GLU A 280 0.67 10.05 16.54
N PRO A 281 0.63 11.10 15.67
CA PRO A 281 -0.63 11.61 15.14
C PRO A 281 -1.36 10.58 14.27
N VAL A 282 -0.65 9.76 13.48
CA VAL A 282 -1.27 8.69 12.71
C VAL A 282 -1.96 7.68 13.63
N ASN A 283 -1.30 7.23 14.71
CA ASN A 283 -1.88 6.31 15.69
C ASN A 283 -3.10 6.91 16.38
N ALA A 284 -3.05 8.19 16.75
CA ALA A 284 -4.17 8.87 17.38
C ALA A 284 -5.42 8.87 16.48
N HIS A 285 -5.25 9.20 15.19
CA HIS A 285 -6.37 9.17 14.23
C HIS A 285 -6.90 7.76 14.00
N LEU A 286 -6.01 6.76 13.82
CA LEU A 286 -6.42 5.37 13.60
C LEU A 286 -7.19 4.82 14.80
N LEU A 287 -6.70 5.00 16.03
CA LEU A 287 -7.35 4.52 17.25
C LEU A 287 -8.71 5.17 17.47
N ALA A 288 -8.80 6.50 17.34
CA ALA A 288 -10.06 7.23 17.49
C ALA A 288 -11.10 6.79 16.44
N TRP A 289 -10.68 6.60 15.19
CA TRP A 289 -11.57 6.14 14.13
C TRP A 289 -12.01 4.69 14.34
N LEU A 290 -11.12 3.80 14.76
CA LEU A 290 -11.43 2.40 15.04
C LEU A 290 -12.48 2.26 16.17
N GLU A 291 -12.45 3.11 17.20
CA GLU A 291 -13.48 3.13 18.24
C GLU A 291 -14.86 3.44 17.67
N LEU A 292 -14.96 4.29 16.65
CA LEU A 292 -16.22 4.65 15.99
C LEU A 292 -16.75 3.55 15.04
N THR A 293 -15.94 2.52 14.75
CA THR A 293 -16.25 1.46 13.76
C THR A 293 -16.40 0.07 14.38
N ARG A 294 -16.34 -0.02 15.70
CA ARG A 294 -16.52 -1.28 16.46
C ARG A 294 -17.90 -1.92 16.28
#